data_9ac24c0bff3e095f4ab94d1b5296279f
#
_entry.id   9ac24c0bff3e095f4ab94d1b5296279f
#
_cell.length_a   1.000
_cell.length_b   1.000
_cell.length_c   1.000
_cell.angle_alpha   90.00
_cell.angle_beta   90.00
_cell.angle_gamma   90.00
#
_symmetry.space_group_name_H-M   'P 1'
#
loop_
_entity.id
_entity.type
_entity.pdbx_description
1 polymer ?
#
loop_
_entity_poly.entity_id
_entity_poly.type
_entity_poly.pdbx_seq_one_letter_code
_entity_poly.pdbx_strand_id
1 'polypeptide(L)'
;MRVVILGASLDAMCAAHALLDATTKFHIEIVTERAEIGLMGEVPGLFSLWPPCPVDWISDMASQTPDHMSTAVRGSWFVKAMGIQLSKRGCIFHLRSRVTNVDDTNVQFVGAGTLGKSRLEFDHIVDLRPRKIGGTVWHGIVSRIENTPEMGLSGRRSDGTNETWSKDRHQGNKTAIQEMTWIGDNPTSFISSEIERGIQIAHDISNTTIHPVEQ
;
A
#
# COMPACT_ATOMS: atom_id res chain seq x y z
N MET A 1 -12.46 -9.80 17.38
CA MET A 1 -12.31 -10.70 16.21
C MET A 1 -10.90 -10.56 15.68
N ARG A 2 -10.32 -11.67 15.23
CA ARG A 2 -8.95 -11.74 14.70
C ARG A 2 -9.00 -11.75 13.17
N VAL A 3 -8.32 -10.79 12.57
CA VAL A 3 -8.19 -10.68 11.10
C VAL A 3 -6.73 -10.84 10.73
N VAL A 4 -6.43 -11.78 9.85
CA VAL A 4 -5.10 -11.94 9.29
C VAL A 4 -5.11 -11.47 7.84
N ILE A 5 -4.20 -10.56 7.51
CA ILE A 5 -4.00 -10.05 6.15
C ILE A 5 -2.65 -10.58 5.63
N LEU A 6 -2.70 -11.28 4.51
CA LEU A 6 -1.50 -11.79 3.83
C LEU A 6 -1.10 -10.80 2.74
N GLY A 7 0.07 -10.18 2.87
CA GLY A 7 0.56 -9.15 1.97
C GLY A 7 0.67 -7.79 2.66
N ALA A 8 1.34 -6.85 2.00
CA ALA A 8 1.62 -5.51 2.54
C ALA A 8 1.54 -4.44 1.44
N SER A 9 0.55 -4.53 0.58
CA SER A 9 0.20 -3.57 -0.46
C SER A 9 -0.59 -2.39 0.12
N LEU A 10 -0.86 -1.37 -0.67
CA LEU A 10 -1.61 -0.20 -0.21
C LEU A 10 -3.04 -0.56 0.20
N ASP A 11 -3.72 -1.40 -0.57
CA ASP A 11 -5.05 -1.91 -0.22
C ASP A 11 -5.07 -2.68 1.10
N ALA A 12 -4.02 -3.48 1.38
CA ALA A 12 -3.88 -4.17 2.66
C ALA A 12 -3.77 -3.19 3.84
N MET A 13 -2.98 -2.11 3.67
CA MET A 13 -2.88 -1.06 4.69
C MET A 13 -4.21 -0.33 4.88
N CYS A 14 -4.89 0.01 3.79
CA CYS A 14 -6.19 0.69 3.84
C CYS A 14 -7.28 -0.19 4.47
N ALA A 15 -7.33 -1.49 4.14
CA ALA A 15 -8.24 -2.44 4.76
C ALA A 15 -8.02 -2.52 6.28
N ALA A 16 -6.76 -2.61 6.71
CA ALA A 16 -6.43 -2.66 8.14
C ALA A 16 -6.84 -1.37 8.86
N HIS A 17 -6.59 -0.18 8.28
CA HIS A 17 -7.04 1.09 8.86
C HIS A 17 -8.57 1.16 8.97
N ALA A 18 -9.30 0.82 7.90
CA ALA A 18 -10.76 0.85 7.87
C ALA A 18 -11.38 -0.13 8.88
N LEU A 19 -10.79 -1.32 9.07
CA LEU A 19 -11.20 -2.26 10.11
C LEU A 19 -10.97 -1.71 11.53
N LEU A 20 -9.85 -1.01 11.76
CA LEU A 20 -9.58 -0.37 13.05
C LEU A 20 -10.48 0.84 13.34
N ASP A 21 -11.07 1.44 12.30
CA ASP A 21 -12.04 2.53 12.41
C ASP A 21 -13.49 2.02 12.59
N ALA A 22 -13.73 0.73 12.37
CA ALA A 22 -15.05 0.13 12.51
C ALA A 22 -15.50 0.08 13.98
N THR A 23 -16.81 0.01 14.19
CA THR A 23 -17.40 -0.12 15.54
C THR A 23 -17.08 -1.46 16.20
N THR A 24 -16.94 -2.52 15.39
CA THR A 24 -16.48 -3.84 15.84
C THR A 24 -14.99 -3.79 16.17
N LYS A 25 -14.61 -4.34 17.33
CA LYS A 25 -13.20 -4.39 17.74
C LYS A 25 -12.48 -5.52 17.02
N PHE A 26 -11.58 -5.17 16.10
CA PHE A 26 -10.72 -6.10 15.41
C PHE A 26 -9.30 -6.11 15.99
N HIS A 27 -8.71 -7.29 16.03
CA HIS A 27 -7.29 -7.53 16.26
C HIS A 27 -6.67 -7.93 14.92
N ILE A 28 -5.74 -7.13 14.41
CA ILE A 28 -5.25 -7.26 13.04
C ILE A 28 -3.78 -7.67 13.04
N GLU A 29 -3.48 -8.73 12.29
CA GLU A 29 -2.11 -9.20 12.08
C GLU A 29 -1.82 -9.27 10.58
N ILE A 30 -0.69 -8.71 10.15
CA ILE A 30 -0.26 -8.67 8.76
C ILE A 30 0.98 -9.54 8.59
N VAL A 31 0.89 -10.51 7.67
CA VAL A 31 1.99 -11.43 7.35
C VAL A 31 2.54 -11.10 5.97
N THR A 32 3.84 -10.82 5.87
CA THR A 32 4.48 -10.47 4.60
C THR A 32 5.91 -10.99 4.48
N GLU A 33 6.31 -11.38 3.28
CA GLU A 33 7.69 -11.76 2.97
C GLU A 33 8.63 -10.55 2.90
N ARG A 34 8.09 -9.33 2.85
CA ARG A 34 8.88 -8.11 2.79
C ARG A 34 9.63 -7.87 4.09
N ALA A 35 10.84 -7.28 3.98
CA ALA A 35 11.66 -6.94 5.13
C ALA A 35 11.11 -5.72 5.91
N GLU A 36 10.38 -4.86 5.22
CA GLU A 36 9.68 -3.71 5.80
C GLU A 36 8.46 -3.34 4.95
N ILE A 37 7.53 -2.60 5.54
CA ILE A 37 6.38 -2.03 4.83
C ILE A 37 6.87 -0.91 3.90
N GLY A 38 6.30 -0.83 2.70
CA GLY A 38 6.71 0.10 1.65
C GLY A 38 7.86 -0.40 0.75
N LEU A 39 8.52 -1.51 1.10
CA LEU A 39 9.55 -2.13 0.26
C LEU A 39 8.89 -2.96 -0.86
N MET A 40 8.23 -2.30 -1.79
CA MET A 40 7.45 -2.95 -2.87
C MET A 40 7.91 -2.52 -4.27
N GLY A 41 9.05 -1.86 -4.37
CA GLY A 41 9.47 -1.17 -5.59
C GLY A 41 8.78 0.18 -5.73
N GLU A 42 9.01 0.83 -6.85
CA GLU A 42 8.37 2.11 -7.12
C GLU A 42 6.98 1.87 -7.73
N VAL A 43 5.99 2.48 -7.13
CA VAL A 43 4.60 2.48 -7.59
C VAL A 43 4.16 3.91 -7.85
N PRO A 44 3.16 4.14 -8.73
CA PRO A 44 2.65 5.46 -8.99
C PRO A 44 2.13 6.14 -7.73
N GLY A 45 2.52 7.40 -7.56
CA GLY A 45 2.08 8.24 -6.44
C GLY A 45 1.12 9.35 -6.84
N LEU A 46 0.53 9.31 -8.03
CA LEU A 46 -0.35 10.36 -8.56
C LEU A 46 -1.72 10.34 -7.88
N PHE A 47 -2.26 11.52 -7.63
CA PHE A 47 -3.62 11.71 -7.11
C PHE A 47 -4.21 13.05 -7.58
N SER A 48 -5.53 13.14 -7.65
CA SER A 48 -6.25 14.37 -7.97
C SER A 48 -6.61 15.18 -6.71
N LEU A 49 -6.98 14.47 -5.64
CA LEU A 49 -7.22 15.02 -4.31
C LEU A 49 -6.36 14.25 -3.32
N TRP A 50 -5.89 14.93 -2.26
CA TRP A 50 -5.12 14.26 -1.21
C TRP A 50 -5.88 13.03 -0.71
N PRO A 51 -5.23 11.85 -0.60
CA PRO A 51 -5.86 10.64 -0.07
C PRO A 51 -6.44 10.86 1.34
N PRO A 52 -7.48 10.11 1.73
CA PRO A 52 -8.17 10.29 3.00
C PRO A 52 -7.34 9.80 4.20
N CYS A 53 -6.19 10.44 4.40
CA CYS A 53 -5.37 10.26 5.61
C CYS A 53 -4.85 11.62 6.08
N PRO A 54 -4.55 11.79 7.36
CA PRO A 54 -3.90 12.99 7.88
C PRO A 54 -2.56 13.26 7.17
N VAL A 55 -2.34 14.49 6.73
CA VAL A 55 -1.12 14.87 5.99
C VAL A 55 0.14 14.74 6.84
N ASP A 56 0.04 14.89 8.16
CA ASP A 56 1.11 14.73 9.13
C ASP A 56 1.65 13.29 9.20
N TRP A 57 0.90 12.30 8.74
CA TRP A 57 1.41 10.92 8.65
C TRP A 57 2.64 10.81 7.72
N ILE A 58 2.69 11.64 6.69
CA ILE A 58 3.85 11.69 5.79
C ILE A 58 5.01 12.40 6.47
N SER A 59 4.76 13.47 7.23
CA SER A 59 5.82 14.23 7.92
C SER A 59 6.54 13.41 9.01
N ASP A 60 5.87 12.45 9.61
CA ASP A 60 6.48 11.51 10.57
C ASP A 60 7.66 10.69 9.98
N MET A 61 7.83 10.74 8.66
CA MET A 61 8.93 10.08 7.95
C MET A 61 10.05 11.05 7.53
N ALA A 62 10.14 12.22 8.16
CA ALA A 62 11.04 13.30 7.78
C ALA A 62 10.86 13.77 6.32
N SER A 63 9.65 13.61 5.78
CA SER A 63 9.25 14.08 4.47
C SER A 63 8.48 15.40 4.59
N GLN A 64 8.43 16.17 3.52
CA GLN A 64 7.62 17.39 3.51
C GLN A 64 6.14 17.02 3.44
N THR A 65 5.35 17.66 4.27
CA THR A 65 3.89 17.49 4.29
C THR A 65 3.29 17.95 2.96
N PRO A 66 2.44 17.12 2.33
CA PRO A 66 1.70 17.55 1.14
C PRO A 66 0.86 18.79 1.40
N ASP A 67 0.86 19.70 0.46
CA ASP A 67 0.08 20.94 0.46
C ASP A 67 -1.01 20.92 -0.63
N HIS A 68 -1.76 22.01 -0.75
CA HIS A 68 -2.83 22.14 -1.75
C HIS A 68 -2.35 22.11 -3.20
N MET A 69 -1.05 22.25 -3.44
CA MET A 69 -0.44 22.15 -4.78
C MET A 69 0.09 20.75 -5.07
N SER A 70 0.15 19.88 -4.07
CA SER A 70 0.65 18.53 -4.24
C SER A 70 -0.37 17.65 -4.96
N THR A 71 0.05 17.00 -6.03
CA THR A 71 -0.74 16.05 -6.83
C THR A 71 -0.01 14.73 -7.02
N ALA A 72 1.09 14.53 -6.29
CA ALA A 72 1.80 13.27 -6.18
C ALA A 72 2.47 13.13 -4.82
N VAL A 73 2.68 11.88 -4.43
CA VAL A 73 3.47 11.47 -3.27
C VAL A 73 4.40 10.33 -3.69
N ARG A 74 5.52 10.13 -3.02
CA ARG A 74 6.31 8.93 -3.24
C ARG A 74 5.51 7.72 -2.75
N GLY A 75 5.01 6.88 -3.68
CA GLY A 75 4.08 5.79 -3.38
C GLY A 75 4.59 4.80 -2.34
N SER A 76 5.88 4.40 -2.42
CA SER A 76 6.50 3.52 -1.42
C SER A 76 6.53 4.14 -0.01
N TRP A 77 6.74 5.44 0.09
CA TRP A 77 6.74 6.16 1.37
C TRP A 77 5.32 6.33 1.93
N PHE A 78 4.35 6.52 1.05
CA PHE A 78 2.94 6.56 1.45
C PHE A 78 2.52 5.25 2.11
N VAL A 79 2.81 4.10 1.49
CA VAL A 79 2.54 2.79 2.08
C VAL A 79 3.29 2.59 3.40
N LYS A 80 4.55 3.04 3.50
CA LYS A 80 5.33 2.99 4.74
C LYS A 80 4.71 3.83 5.85
N ALA A 81 4.27 5.05 5.54
CA ALA A 81 3.60 5.93 6.49
C ALA A 81 2.32 5.27 7.05
N MET A 82 1.50 4.68 6.18
CA MET A 82 0.32 3.92 6.57
C MET A 82 0.68 2.77 7.52
N GLY A 83 1.73 1.99 7.22
CA GLY A 83 2.18 0.90 8.08
C GLY A 83 2.69 1.36 9.44
N ILE A 84 3.41 2.50 9.52
CA ILE A 84 3.84 3.10 10.79
C ILE A 84 2.63 3.46 11.66
N GLN A 85 1.61 4.08 11.08
CA GLN A 85 0.42 4.45 11.83
C GLN A 85 -0.40 3.22 12.26
N LEU A 86 -0.47 2.16 11.45
CA LEU A 86 -1.07 0.89 11.85
C LEU A 86 -0.36 0.28 13.05
N SER A 87 0.98 0.28 13.07
CA SER A 87 1.76 -0.19 14.21
C SER A 87 1.45 0.62 15.48
N LYS A 88 1.37 1.95 15.39
CA LYS A 88 0.94 2.82 16.51
C LYS A 88 -0.48 2.52 16.99
N ARG A 89 -1.35 2.04 16.12
CA ARG A 89 -2.74 1.63 16.40
C ARG A 89 -2.87 0.19 16.92
N GLY A 90 -1.75 -0.53 17.08
CA GLY A 90 -1.71 -1.88 17.64
C GLY A 90 -1.83 -3.02 16.63
N CYS A 91 -1.74 -2.75 15.34
CA CYS A 91 -1.60 -3.78 14.33
C CYS A 91 -0.24 -4.48 14.47
N ILE A 92 -0.22 -5.81 14.38
CA ILE A 92 0.99 -6.62 14.49
C ILE A 92 1.49 -6.98 13.09
N PHE A 93 2.80 -6.80 12.85
CA PHE A 93 3.44 -7.12 11.59
C PHE A 93 4.40 -8.28 11.74
N HIS A 94 4.19 -9.34 10.96
CA HIS A 94 5.10 -10.47 10.77
C HIS A 94 5.89 -10.26 9.49
N LEU A 95 7.00 -9.51 9.59
CA LEU A 95 7.89 -9.21 8.46
C LEU A 95 8.80 -10.39 8.15
N ARG A 96 9.31 -10.47 6.91
CA ARG A 96 10.16 -11.59 6.41
C ARG A 96 9.54 -12.94 6.68
N SER A 97 8.23 -13.04 6.61
CA SER A 97 7.46 -14.23 6.95
C SER A 97 6.77 -14.79 5.73
N ARG A 98 7.15 -16.01 5.34
CA ARG A 98 6.59 -16.73 4.21
C ARG A 98 5.52 -17.71 4.68
N VAL A 99 4.31 -17.52 4.18
CA VAL A 99 3.18 -18.43 4.44
C VAL A 99 3.49 -19.82 3.86
N THR A 100 3.30 -20.85 4.66
CA THR A 100 3.53 -22.26 4.27
C THR A 100 2.24 -23.05 4.13
N ASN A 101 1.21 -22.68 4.90
CA ASN A 101 -0.12 -23.31 4.82
C ASN A 101 -1.19 -22.35 5.29
N VAL A 102 -2.39 -22.48 4.75
CA VAL A 102 -3.61 -21.82 5.21
C VAL A 102 -4.69 -22.90 5.25
N ASP A 103 -5.34 -23.06 6.40
CA ASP A 103 -6.54 -23.86 6.57
C ASP A 103 -7.75 -22.98 6.94
N ASP A 104 -8.87 -23.55 7.31
CA ASP A 104 -10.12 -22.81 7.56
C ASP A 104 -10.03 -21.83 8.75
N THR A 105 -9.12 -22.06 9.68
CA THR A 105 -9.04 -21.31 10.94
C THR A 105 -7.63 -20.84 11.29
N ASN A 106 -6.63 -21.24 10.51
CA ASN A 106 -5.22 -21.00 10.84
C ASN A 106 -4.38 -20.68 9.62
N VAL A 107 -3.38 -19.83 9.82
CA VAL A 107 -2.26 -19.65 8.90
C VAL A 107 -0.95 -20.06 9.56
N GLN A 108 -0.13 -20.80 8.81
CA GLN A 108 1.21 -21.20 9.22
C GLN A 108 2.25 -20.48 8.35
N PHE A 109 3.31 -20.03 8.98
CA PHE A 109 4.41 -19.35 8.26
C PHE A 109 5.75 -19.60 8.93
N VAL A 110 6.82 -19.34 8.20
CA VAL A 110 8.20 -19.34 8.66
C VAL A 110 8.82 -17.98 8.36
N GLY A 111 9.64 -17.47 9.27
CA GLY A 111 10.21 -16.14 9.05
C GLY A 111 11.35 -15.78 10.01
N ALA A 112 11.97 -14.64 9.75
CA ALA A 112 13.00 -14.08 10.59
C ALA A 112 12.38 -13.64 11.94
N GLY A 113 13.00 -14.05 13.04
CA GLY A 113 12.50 -13.73 14.39
C GLY A 113 11.56 -14.77 14.99
N THR A 114 11.18 -15.81 14.23
CA THR A 114 10.50 -16.98 14.78
C THR A 114 11.50 -18.13 14.90
N LEU A 115 11.58 -18.72 16.08
CA LEU A 115 12.35 -19.95 16.31
C LEU A 115 11.52 -21.15 15.82
N GLY A 116 11.41 -21.33 14.50
CA GLY A 116 10.63 -22.40 13.88
C GLY A 116 9.39 -21.89 13.13
N LYS A 117 8.34 -22.71 13.08
CA LYS A 117 7.07 -22.36 12.43
C LYS A 117 6.18 -21.58 13.38
N SER A 118 5.66 -20.44 12.92
CA SER A 118 4.61 -19.71 13.60
C SER A 118 3.23 -20.09 13.05
N ARG A 119 2.23 -20.00 13.91
CA ARG A 119 0.82 -20.27 13.61
C ARG A 119 -0.03 -19.15 14.19
N LEU A 120 -0.92 -18.60 13.40
CA LEU A 120 -1.95 -17.65 13.83
C LEU A 120 -3.32 -18.27 13.58
N GLU A 121 -4.19 -18.12 14.56
CA GLU A 121 -5.62 -18.40 14.40
C GLU A 121 -6.33 -17.13 13.97
N PHE A 122 -7.33 -17.25 13.12
CA PHE A 122 -8.12 -16.12 12.64
C PHE A 122 -9.62 -16.44 12.61
N ASP A 123 -10.42 -15.38 12.66
CA ASP A 123 -11.84 -15.41 12.36
C ASP A 123 -12.08 -15.03 10.89
N HIS A 124 -11.22 -14.14 10.33
CA HIS A 124 -11.19 -13.78 8.92
C HIS A 124 -9.76 -13.74 8.39
N ILE A 125 -9.60 -14.16 7.13
CA ILE A 125 -8.33 -14.06 6.42
C ILE A 125 -8.53 -13.37 5.07
N VAL A 126 -7.60 -12.47 4.72
CA VAL A 126 -7.57 -11.76 3.44
C VAL A 126 -6.25 -12.01 2.75
N ASP A 127 -6.26 -12.58 1.55
CA ASP A 127 -5.05 -12.85 0.77
C ASP A 127 -4.82 -11.76 -0.28
N LEU A 128 -3.96 -10.81 0.03
CA LEU A 128 -3.50 -9.71 -0.80
C LEU A 128 -2.01 -9.84 -1.17
N ARG A 129 -1.50 -11.08 -1.17
CA ARG A 129 -0.15 -11.34 -1.65
C ARG A 129 -0.03 -10.98 -3.13
N PRO A 130 1.14 -10.47 -3.56
CA PRO A 130 1.34 -10.10 -4.96
C PRO A 130 1.05 -11.28 -5.89
N ARG A 131 0.14 -11.06 -6.83
CA ARG A 131 -0.13 -11.99 -7.93
C ARG A 131 0.56 -11.45 -9.17
N LYS A 132 0.91 -12.32 -10.12
CA LYS A 132 1.35 -11.88 -11.45
C LYS A 132 0.18 -11.15 -12.11
N ILE A 133 0.25 -9.84 -12.16
CA ILE A 133 -0.73 -8.99 -12.82
C ILE A 133 -0.22 -8.74 -14.23
N GLY A 134 -1.03 -9.06 -15.25
CA GLY A 134 -0.87 -8.54 -16.59
C GLY A 134 -1.27 -7.06 -16.58
N GLY A 135 -0.72 -6.26 -17.47
CA GLY A 135 -1.07 -4.86 -17.55
C GLY A 135 -0.17 -4.11 -18.53
N THR A 136 -0.41 -2.83 -18.66
CA THR A 136 0.45 -1.92 -19.42
C THR A 136 1.74 -1.68 -18.67
N VAL A 137 2.87 -1.73 -19.36
CA VAL A 137 4.15 -1.29 -18.82
C VAL A 137 4.20 0.23 -18.89
N TRP A 138 4.45 0.85 -17.73
CA TRP A 138 4.62 2.29 -17.60
C TRP A 138 6.04 2.62 -17.19
N HIS A 139 6.60 3.66 -17.80
CA HIS A 139 7.91 4.20 -17.47
C HIS A 139 7.73 5.52 -16.74
N GLY A 140 8.22 5.56 -15.51
CA GLY A 140 8.14 6.73 -14.65
C GLY A 140 9.49 7.41 -14.53
N ILE A 141 9.48 8.72 -14.38
CA ILE A 141 10.63 9.49 -13.96
C ILE A 141 10.25 10.45 -12.83
N VAL A 142 11.23 10.75 -12.00
CA VAL A 142 11.19 11.85 -11.05
C VAL A 142 12.21 12.88 -11.51
N SER A 143 11.77 14.12 -11.63
CA SER A 143 12.62 15.25 -12.02
C SER A 143 12.37 16.46 -11.12
N ARG A 144 13.24 17.48 -11.19
CA ARG A 144 12.87 18.79 -10.66
C ARG A 144 11.75 19.39 -11.48
N ILE A 145 10.95 20.28 -10.90
CA ILE A 145 9.78 20.88 -11.55
C ILE A 145 10.12 21.55 -12.89
N GLU A 146 11.23 22.28 -12.91
CA GLU A 146 11.72 22.97 -14.13
C GLU A 146 12.14 22.03 -15.25
N ASN A 147 12.33 20.76 -14.96
CA ASN A 147 12.73 19.72 -15.91
C ASN A 147 11.63 18.67 -16.17
N THR A 148 10.39 19.02 -15.85
CA THR A 148 9.25 18.13 -16.09
C THR A 148 9.05 17.89 -17.57
N PRO A 149 8.94 16.64 -18.03
CA PRO A 149 8.60 16.35 -19.42
C PRO A 149 7.25 16.97 -19.82
N GLU A 150 7.17 17.48 -21.05
CA GLU A 150 5.92 18.04 -21.60
C GLU A 150 4.85 16.96 -21.80
N MET A 151 5.25 15.72 -22.00
CA MET A 151 4.34 14.60 -22.27
C MET A 151 4.35 13.59 -21.13
N GLY A 152 3.15 13.12 -20.77
CA GLY A 152 2.95 12.09 -19.75
C GLY A 152 1.92 12.48 -18.70
N LEU A 153 1.64 11.54 -17.80
CA LEU A 153 0.79 11.75 -16.64
C LEU A 153 1.66 12.25 -15.50
N SER A 154 1.52 13.51 -15.12
CA SER A 154 2.42 14.17 -14.16
C SER A 154 1.72 14.59 -12.88
N GLY A 155 2.48 14.58 -11.79
CA GLY A 155 2.05 15.11 -10.50
C GLY A 155 3.21 15.74 -9.74
N ARG A 156 2.92 16.83 -9.03
CA ARG A 156 3.86 17.56 -8.19
C ARG A 156 3.92 16.95 -6.81
N ARG A 157 5.12 16.62 -6.35
CA ARG A 157 5.40 16.21 -4.97
C ARG A 157 5.70 17.42 -4.09
N SER A 158 5.45 17.29 -2.79
CA SER A 158 5.72 18.33 -1.79
C SER A 158 7.20 18.65 -1.60
N ASP A 159 8.11 17.76 -2.01
CA ASP A 159 9.55 17.92 -1.93
C ASP A 159 10.15 18.77 -3.08
N GLY A 160 9.31 19.39 -3.91
CA GLY A 160 9.75 20.19 -5.06
C GLY A 160 10.14 19.39 -6.29
N THR A 161 9.79 18.11 -6.34
CA THR A 161 9.96 17.26 -7.52
C THR A 161 8.63 17.01 -8.23
N ASN A 162 8.72 16.56 -9.47
CA ASN A 162 7.61 16.05 -10.25
C ASN A 162 7.81 14.58 -10.55
N GLU A 163 6.71 13.84 -10.51
CA GLU A 163 6.61 12.46 -10.95
C GLU A 163 5.84 12.41 -12.27
N THR A 164 6.41 11.79 -13.30
CA THR A 164 5.79 11.70 -14.63
C THR A 164 5.83 10.26 -15.13
N TRP A 165 4.69 9.76 -15.63
CA TRP A 165 4.52 8.42 -16.16
C TRP A 165 4.09 8.46 -17.63
N SER A 166 4.72 7.62 -18.47
CA SER A 166 4.34 7.44 -19.86
C SER A 166 4.45 5.96 -20.27
N LYS A 167 3.83 5.60 -21.39
CA LYS A 167 3.98 4.26 -22.00
C LYS A 167 5.32 4.13 -22.72
N ASP A 168 5.83 5.23 -23.22
CA ASP A 168 7.11 5.29 -23.88
C ASP A 168 8.24 5.58 -22.88
N ARG A 169 9.41 5.00 -23.11
CA ARG A 169 10.58 5.31 -22.31
C ARG A 169 11.00 6.76 -22.52
N HIS A 170 11.31 7.45 -21.44
CA HIS A 170 11.89 8.79 -21.48
C HIS A 170 13.37 8.72 -21.93
N GLN A 171 13.60 8.51 -23.24
CA GLN A 171 14.96 8.38 -23.76
C GLN A 171 15.76 9.69 -23.57
N GLY A 172 16.94 9.54 -22.99
CA GLY A 172 17.92 10.63 -22.92
C GLY A 172 17.60 11.75 -21.93
N ASN A 173 16.69 11.56 -21.00
CA ASN A 173 16.43 12.58 -19.97
C ASN A 173 17.57 12.63 -18.94
N LYS A 174 18.62 13.40 -19.25
CA LYS A 174 19.78 13.60 -18.38
C LYS A 174 19.45 14.30 -17.06
N THR A 175 18.23 14.78 -16.88
CA THR A 175 17.77 15.52 -15.70
C THR A 175 16.88 14.68 -14.78
N ALA A 176 16.65 13.40 -15.12
CA ALA A 176 15.94 12.47 -14.26
C ALA A 176 16.74 12.22 -12.96
N ILE A 177 16.10 12.45 -11.83
CA ILE A 177 16.61 12.11 -10.50
C ILE A 177 16.45 10.61 -10.26
N GLN A 178 15.35 10.04 -10.75
CA GLN A 178 15.00 8.64 -10.61
C GLN A 178 14.25 8.15 -11.84
N GLU A 179 14.56 6.93 -12.27
CA GLU A 179 13.78 6.20 -13.29
C GLU A 179 13.04 5.04 -12.62
N MET A 180 11.83 4.79 -13.08
CA MET A 180 10.92 3.81 -12.49
C MET A 180 10.26 3.00 -13.60
N THR A 181 9.84 1.77 -13.28
CA THR A 181 8.98 0.96 -14.15
C THR A 181 7.89 0.33 -13.32
N TRP A 182 6.66 0.43 -13.80
CA TRP A 182 5.50 -0.16 -13.15
C TRP A 182 4.61 -0.85 -14.16
N ILE A 183 3.92 -1.91 -13.74
CA ILE A 183 2.97 -2.66 -14.57
C ILE A 183 1.60 -2.54 -13.91
N GLY A 184 0.63 -2.04 -14.66
CA GLY A 184 -0.73 -1.84 -14.16
C GLY A 184 -1.58 -1.09 -15.17
N ASP A 185 -2.79 -0.72 -14.77
CA ASP A 185 -3.77 -0.13 -15.68
C ASP A 185 -3.50 1.36 -15.94
N ASN A 186 -3.57 2.19 -14.91
CA ASN A 186 -3.40 3.64 -15.05
C ASN A 186 -2.71 4.24 -13.80
N PRO A 187 -1.55 4.91 -13.96
CA PRO A 187 -0.85 5.55 -12.86
C PRO A 187 -1.68 6.58 -12.07
N THR A 188 -2.62 7.28 -12.71
CA THR A 188 -3.40 8.33 -12.03
C THR A 188 -4.50 7.79 -11.13
N SER A 189 -4.94 6.55 -11.33
CA SER A 189 -5.96 5.91 -10.52
C SER A 189 -5.41 4.89 -9.52
N PHE A 190 -4.10 4.62 -9.54
CA PHE A 190 -3.52 3.57 -8.70
C PHE A 190 -3.82 3.78 -7.21
N ILE A 191 -3.50 4.95 -6.66
CA ILE A 191 -3.73 5.24 -5.24
C ILE A 191 -5.22 5.14 -4.88
N SER A 192 -6.08 5.80 -5.64
CA SER A 192 -7.52 5.80 -5.36
C SER A 192 -8.14 4.41 -5.45
N SER A 193 -7.78 3.63 -6.47
CA SER A 193 -8.28 2.27 -6.64
C SER A 193 -7.83 1.33 -5.52
N GLU A 194 -6.57 1.45 -5.05
CA GLU A 194 -6.08 0.66 -3.93
C GLU A 194 -6.79 1.03 -2.61
N ILE A 195 -7.04 2.32 -2.39
CA ILE A 195 -7.78 2.79 -1.21
C ILE A 195 -9.22 2.27 -1.24
N GLU A 196 -9.92 2.44 -2.36
CA GLU A 196 -11.31 1.97 -2.54
C GLU A 196 -11.41 0.45 -2.32
N ARG A 197 -10.47 -0.32 -2.88
CA ARG A 197 -10.42 -1.76 -2.69
C ARG A 197 -10.21 -2.15 -1.22
N GLY A 198 -9.29 -1.48 -0.53
CA GLY A 198 -9.06 -1.72 0.90
C GLY A 198 -10.29 -1.43 1.75
N ILE A 199 -10.98 -0.31 1.50
CA ILE A 199 -12.23 0.05 2.20
C ILE A 199 -13.32 -0.99 1.93
N GLN A 200 -13.47 -1.46 0.68
CA GLN A 200 -14.46 -2.47 0.32
C GLN A 200 -14.21 -3.79 1.06
N ILE A 201 -12.95 -4.25 1.13
CA ILE A 201 -12.56 -5.45 1.88
C ILE A 201 -12.97 -5.32 3.36
N ALA A 202 -12.68 -4.19 3.97
CA ALA A 202 -13.05 -3.95 5.37
C ALA A 202 -14.57 -3.95 5.59
N HIS A 203 -15.31 -3.37 4.66
CA HIS A 203 -16.77 -3.36 4.69
C HIS A 203 -17.35 -4.78 4.58
N ASP A 204 -16.82 -5.61 3.67
CA ASP A 204 -17.29 -6.99 3.46
C ASP A 204 -17.05 -7.83 4.73
N ILE A 205 -15.89 -7.70 5.37
CA ILE A 205 -15.58 -8.39 6.65
C ILE A 205 -16.56 -7.92 7.74
N SER A 206 -16.76 -6.62 7.88
CA SER A 206 -17.62 -6.06 8.92
C SER A 206 -19.07 -6.52 8.77
N ASN A 207 -19.59 -6.59 7.56
CA ASN A 207 -20.97 -7.06 7.27
C ASN A 207 -21.14 -8.54 7.54
N THR A 208 -20.19 -9.38 7.16
CA THR A 208 -20.22 -10.82 7.45
C THR A 208 -20.25 -11.11 8.96
N THR A 209 -19.68 -10.19 9.74
CA THR A 209 -19.65 -10.28 11.20
C THR A 209 -21.00 -9.95 11.85
N ILE A 210 -21.77 -9.01 11.27
CA ILE A 210 -23.04 -8.54 11.84
C ILE A 210 -24.19 -9.52 11.53
N HIS A 211 -24.08 -10.25 10.43
CA HIS A 211 -25.06 -11.25 10.00
C HIS A 211 -24.37 -12.61 9.80
N PRO A 212 -24.10 -13.38 10.89
CA PRO A 212 -23.67 -14.76 10.71
C PRO A 212 -24.76 -15.48 9.91
N VAL A 213 -24.39 -16.06 8.78
CA VAL A 213 -25.30 -16.87 7.97
C VAL A 213 -25.78 -17.99 8.86
N GLU A 214 -27.07 -17.99 9.27
CA GLU A 214 -27.71 -19.13 9.92
C GLU A 214 -27.62 -20.31 8.95
N GLN A 215 -26.84 -21.32 9.31
CA GLN A 215 -26.76 -22.60 8.60
C GLN A 215 -27.82 -23.55 9.15
#